data_118efae2e5777b01c99889f08f8e8ae1
#
_entry.id   118efae2e5777b01c99889f08f8e8ae1
#
_cell.length_a   1.000
_cell.length_b   1.000
_cell.length_c   1.000
_cell.angle_alpha   90.00
_cell.angle_beta   90.00
_cell.angle_gamma   90.00
#
_symmetry.space_group_name_H-M   'P 1'
#
loop_
_entity.id
_entity.type
_entity.pdbx_description
1 polymer ?
#
loop_
_entity_poly.entity_id
_entity_poly.type
_entity_poly.pdbx_seq_one_letter_code
_entity_poly.pdbx_strand_id
1 'polypeptide(L)'
;IYSPLPETPRWEQSEITKSHIQFIGLEKLPKTPQHNADPLNLFFVVEAGDHHVTILDGDKLEPIHRFKTRFALHGGAKYSPDGRFVYYATRDGWVSMFDLHSMQMVAEIRAGINTRNIAISSDGKLVAVGNYLPHNLVLLNANDLSLHTIIPVADEKAQSSRVSAVYDAAPRNSFILALKDIPEIWEIPYTTDNFSVRKIELKTPLDDFFFDQSYRFIMGASRTGGGAVVDIELGKKVSELALDGMPHLGSGITWRRGEQTVMASPNLRKGAITVIDMDSWLPIKEITTKGPGFFMRSHENSKYAWADVFFGKNRDLVHIIDKQSLEIVKTLRPAPGKTAAHIEFTRDGRYALLSIWEDDGALVVYDSTTLEEVKRIPMKKPVGKYNVYNKITRSEGTSH
;
A
#
# COMPACT_ATOMS: atom_id res chain seq x y z
N ILE A 1 -28.79 -12.36 -35.20
CA ILE A 1 -28.79 -10.92 -34.89
C ILE A 1 -27.42 -10.65 -34.21
N TYR A 2 -26.51 -10.02 -34.94
CA TYR A 2 -25.24 -9.55 -34.36
C TYR A 2 -25.54 -8.24 -33.63
N SER A 3 -25.45 -8.24 -32.31
CA SER A 3 -25.35 -7.00 -31.54
C SER A 3 -23.94 -6.44 -31.71
N PRO A 4 -23.77 -5.18 -32.14
CA PRO A 4 -22.41 -4.60 -32.15
C PRO A 4 -21.86 -4.61 -30.76
N LEU A 5 -20.56 -4.95 -30.62
CA LEU A 5 -19.87 -4.82 -29.35
C LEU A 5 -19.96 -3.33 -28.92
N PRO A 6 -20.25 -3.05 -27.64
CA PRO A 6 -20.25 -1.68 -27.15
C PRO A 6 -18.87 -1.07 -27.38
N GLU A 7 -18.82 0.20 -27.76
CA GLU A 7 -17.56 0.94 -27.86
C GLU A 7 -16.79 0.85 -26.53
N THR A 8 -15.47 0.72 -26.60
CA THR A 8 -14.64 0.74 -25.41
C THR A 8 -14.84 2.07 -24.67
N PRO A 9 -15.15 2.05 -23.38
CA PRO A 9 -15.36 3.27 -22.62
C PRO A 9 -14.12 4.18 -22.74
N ARG A 10 -14.32 5.43 -23.13
CA ARG A 10 -13.29 6.44 -23.19
C ARG A 10 -13.29 7.24 -21.90
N TRP A 11 -12.11 7.51 -21.36
CA TRP A 11 -11.91 8.36 -20.21
C TRP A 11 -10.64 9.16 -20.43
N GLU A 12 -10.83 10.33 -21.03
CA GLU A 12 -9.75 11.18 -21.51
C GLU A 12 -9.67 12.48 -20.68
N GLN A 13 -8.83 13.40 -21.09
CA GLN A 13 -8.61 14.67 -20.39
C GLN A 13 -9.92 15.42 -20.08
N SER A 14 -10.87 15.46 -21.02
CA SER A 14 -12.14 16.18 -20.83
C SER A 14 -13.02 15.57 -19.74
N GLU A 15 -13.09 14.24 -19.68
CA GLU A 15 -13.90 13.52 -18.67
C GLU A 15 -13.25 13.64 -17.30
N ILE A 16 -11.91 13.50 -17.20
CA ILE A 16 -11.17 13.69 -15.97
C ILE A 16 -11.39 15.11 -15.43
N THR A 17 -11.15 16.13 -16.26
CA THR A 17 -11.28 17.53 -15.86
C THR A 17 -12.71 17.88 -15.42
N LYS A 18 -13.73 17.40 -16.13
CA LYS A 18 -15.13 17.62 -15.77
C LYS A 18 -15.56 16.94 -14.47
N SER A 19 -14.87 15.86 -14.08
CA SER A 19 -15.19 15.12 -12.85
C SER A 19 -14.61 15.77 -11.59
N HIS A 20 -13.76 16.79 -11.72
CA HIS A 20 -13.10 17.46 -10.60
C HIS A 20 -14.09 18.21 -9.73
N ILE A 21 -13.99 17.99 -8.42
CA ILE A 21 -14.83 18.62 -7.39
C ILE A 21 -13.90 19.21 -6.34
N GLN A 22 -13.94 20.53 -6.18
CA GLN A 22 -13.27 21.24 -5.09
C GLN A 22 -14.31 21.56 -4.01
N PHE A 23 -14.17 20.98 -2.82
CA PHE A 23 -15.09 21.24 -1.69
C PHE A 23 -14.63 22.48 -0.89
N ILE A 24 -13.32 22.62 -0.71
CA ILE A 24 -12.74 23.74 0.03
C ILE A 24 -11.35 24.09 -0.52
N GLY A 25 -11.04 25.37 -0.64
CA GLY A 25 -9.71 25.84 -1.00
C GLY A 25 -8.74 25.74 0.18
N LEU A 26 -7.46 25.47 -0.09
CA LEU A 26 -6.43 25.32 0.96
C LEU A 26 -6.29 26.56 1.83
N GLU A 27 -6.52 27.73 1.27
CA GLU A 27 -6.44 29.01 1.98
C GLU A 27 -7.52 29.19 3.07
N LYS A 28 -8.60 28.40 3.00
CA LYS A 28 -9.71 28.39 3.97
C LYS A 28 -9.53 27.34 5.07
N LEU A 29 -8.55 26.45 4.92
CA LEU A 29 -8.28 25.41 5.91
C LEU A 29 -7.55 26.00 7.12
N PRO A 30 -7.84 25.52 8.34
CA PRO A 30 -7.15 25.95 9.55
C PRO A 30 -5.65 25.61 9.46
N LYS A 31 -4.79 26.49 9.97
CA LYS A 31 -3.33 26.24 9.96
C LYS A 31 -2.90 25.17 10.98
N THR A 32 -3.68 24.97 12.03
CA THR A 32 -3.39 24.04 13.12
C THR A 32 -4.50 22.99 13.23
N PRO A 33 -4.18 21.80 13.76
CA PRO A 33 -5.20 20.77 14.01
C PRO A 33 -6.36 21.27 14.86
N GLN A 34 -7.57 20.87 14.50
CA GLN A 34 -8.80 21.20 15.22
C GLN A 34 -9.22 20.07 16.19
N HIS A 35 -8.28 19.20 16.54
CA HIS A 35 -8.43 18.09 17.47
C HIS A 35 -7.18 18.03 18.38
N ASN A 36 -7.28 17.29 19.50
CA ASN A 36 -6.22 17.17 20.49
C ASN A 36 -5.36 15.89 20.34
N ALA A 37 -5.59 15.09 19.29
CA ALA A 37 -4.77 13.92 19.00
C ALA A 37 -3.43 14.32 18.35
N ASP A 38 -2.38 13.50 18.54
CA ASP A 38 -1.13 13.65 17.80
C ASP A 38 -1.39 13.41 16.30
N PRO A 39 -1.26 14.42 15.41
CA PRO A 39 -1.53 14.25 13.98
C PRO A 39 -0.70 13.15 13.32
N LEU A 40 0.51 12.89 13.83
CA LEU A 40 1.39 11.85 13.29
C LEU A 40 1.04 10.45 13.80
N ASN A 41 0.24 10.33 14.87
CA ASN A 41 -0.23 9.03 15.37
C ASN A 41 -1.68 8.74 15.03
N LEU A 42 -2.25 9.42 14.04
CA LEU A 42 -3.57 9.10 13.52
C LEU A 42 -3.54 7.86 12.63
N PHE A 43 -4.64 7.13 12.62
CA PHE A 43 -4.90 6.04 11.69
C PHE A 43 -6.06 6.39 10.77
N PHE A 44 -5.87 6.14 9.49
CA PHE A 44 -6.93 6.11 8.49
C PHE A 44 -7.42 4.66 8.36
N VAL A 45 -8.61 4.38 8.89
CA VAL A 45 -9.18 3.02 8.94
C VAL A 45 -10.31 2.89 7.93
N VAL A 46 -10.17 1.99 6.97
CA VAL A 46 -11.17 1.73 5.93
C VAL A 46 -12.19 0.72 6.42
N GLU A 47 -13.43 1.13 6.56
CA GLU A 47 -14.57 0.27 6.87
C GLU A 47 -15.34 -0.08 5.59
N ALA A 48 -15.02 -1.25 4.99
CA ALA A 48 -15.63 -1.68 3.73
C ALA A 48 -17.08 -2.15 3.89
N GLY A 49 -17.52 -2.47 5.10
CA GLY A 49 -18.87 -2.99 5.35
C GLY A 49 -19.98 -1.99 5.06
N ASP A 50 -19.71 -0.70 5.20
CA ASP A 50 -20.68 0.37 4.93
C ASP A 50 -20.09 1.58 4.22
N HIS A 51 -18.91 1.42 3.59
CA HIS A 51 -18.21 2.44 2.81
C HIS A 51 -17.90 3.71 3.61
N HIS A 52 -17.31 3.54 4.79
CA HIS A 52 -16.83 4.63 5.63
C HIS A 52 -15.32 4.54 5.85
N VAL A 53 -14.79 5.65 6.31
CA VAL A 53 -13.46 5.73 6.94
C VAL A 53 -13.64 6.26 8.34
N THR A 54 -12.92 5.64 9.27
CA THR A 54 -12.76 6.13 10.63
C THR A 54 -11.34 6.65 10.83
N ILE A 55 -11.22 7.87 11.33
CA ILE A 55 -9.95 8.42 11.83
C ILE A 55 -9.86 8.06 13.32
N LEU A 56 -8.79 7.32 13.66
CA LEU A 56 -8.54 6.84 15.02
C LEU A 56 -7.34 7.59 15.63
N ASP A 57 -7.50 8.06 16.86
CA ASP A 57 -6.41 8.55 17.69
C ASP A 57 -5.56 7.36 18.16
N GLY A 58 -4.31 7.30 17.75
CA GLY A 58 -3.40 6.19 18.07
C GLY A 58 -2.89 6.20 19.52
N ASP A 59 -2.97 7.33 20.24
CA ASP A 59 -2.56 7.41 21.64
C ASP A 59 -3.67 6.94 22.56
N LYS A 60 -4.91 7.38 22.31
CA LYS A 60 -6.08 7.00 23.10
C LYS A 60 -6.75 5.73 22.62
N LEU A 61 -6.44 5.29 21.40
CA LEU A 61 -7.07 4.15 20.73
C LEU A 61 -8.59 4.35 20.63
N GLU A 62 -9.01 5.54 20.22
CA GLU A 62 -10.41 5.95 20.12
C GLU A 62 -10.71 6.60 18.77
N PRO A 63 -11.88 6.29 18.16
CA PRO A 63 -12.35 7.02 16.99
C PRO A 63 -12.58 8.49 17.31
N ILE A 64 -12.07 9.39 16.46
CA ILE A 64 -12.27 10.84 16.60
C ILE A 64 -13.11 11.43 15.50
N HIS A 65 -13.17 10.77 14.35
CA HIS A 65 -13.98 11.20 13.21
C HIS A 65 -14.38 10.00 12.35
N ARG A 66 -15.55 10.03 11.72
CA ARG A 66 -16.04 9.00 10.82
C ARG A 66 -16.82 9.66 9.69
N PHE A 67 -16.50 9.29 8.45
CA PHE A 67 -17.15 9.87 7.28
C PHE A 67 -17.39 8.82 6.17
N LYS A 68 -18.40 9.07 5.35
CA LYS A 68 -18.76 8.22 4.22
C LYS A 68 -17.76 8.43 3.07
N THR A 69 -17.38 7.36 2.40
CA THR A 69 -16.56 7.38 1.20
C THR A 69 -17.32 6.86 -0.01
N ARG A 70 -16.70 7.00 -1.18
CA ARG A 70 -17.16 6.32 -2.38
C ARG A 70 -16.97 4.81 -2.27
N PHE A 71 -17.64 4.08 -3.15
CA PHE A 71 -17.60 2.62 -3.23
C PHE A 71 -16.17 2.08 -3.52
N ALA A 72 -15.87 0.89 -2.99
CA ALA A 72 -14.70 0.08 -3.31
C ALA A 72 -13.36 0.81 -3.17
N LEU A 73 -13.13 1.45 -2.03
CA LEU A 73 -11.83 1.99 -1.66
C LEU A 73 -10.77 0.89 -1.73
N HIS A 74 -9.70 1.13 -2.48
CA HIS A 74 -8.68 0.14 -2.79
C HIS A 74 -7.27 0.74 -2.78
N GLY A 75 -6.31 -0.09 -2.40
CA GLY A 75 -4.94 0.35 -2.15
C GLY A 75 -4.80 1.07 -0.82
N GLY A 76 -3.57 1.27 -0.40
CA GLY A 76 -3.28 1.97 0.85
C GLY A 76 -3.53 3.47 0.74
N ALA A 77 -3.95 4.08 1.83
CA ALA A 77 -3.93 5.53 1.97
C ALA A 77 -2.49 6.05 1.85
N LYS A 78 -2.32 7.18 1.19
CA LYS A 78 -1.05 7.90 1.04
C LYS A 78 -1.17 9.26 1.69
N TYR A 79 -0.07 9.76 2.22
CA TYR A 79 -0.07 11.03 2.95
C TYR A 79 0.83 12.04 2.26
N SER A 80 0.51 13.34 2.43
CA SER A 80 1.46 14.39 2.14
C SER A 80 2.73 14.23 2.98
N PRO A 81 3.89 14.75 2.56
CA PRO A 81 5.15 14.58 3.29
C PRO A 81 5.12 15.04 4.76
N ASP A 82 4.27 16.01 5.08
CA ASP A 82 4.03 16.50 6.44
C ASP A 82 2.99 15.70 7.23
N GLY A 83 2.34 14.71 6.60
CA GLY A 83 1.31 13.87 7.20
C GLY A 83 -0.06 14.51 7.36
N ARG A 84 -0.26 15.75 6.87
CA ARG A 84 -1.52 16.50 7.03
C ARG A 84 -2.64 15.98 6.14
N PHE A 85 -2.36 15.85 4.84
CA PHE A 85 -3.36 15.42 3.87
C PHE A 85 -3.26 13.91 3.63
N VAL A 86 -4.41 13.25 3.60
CA VAL A 86 -4.51 11.86 3.17
C VAL A 86 -5.17 11.77 1.80
N TYR A 87 -4.55 11.00 0.92
CA TYR A 87 -5.03 10.70 -0.43
C TYR A 87 -5.38 9.22 -0.51
N TYR A 88 -6.51 8.92 -1.11
CA TYR A 88 -6.96 7.54 -1.30
C TYR A 88 -7.75 7.39 -2.59
N ALA A 89 -7.79 6.19 -3.12
CA ALA A 89 -8.45 5.91 -4.38
C ALA A 89 -9.46 4.77 -4.26
N THR A 90 -10.42 4.77 -5.19
CA THR A 90 -11.40 3.70 -5.37
C THR A 90 -11.14 2.94 -6.66
N ARG A 91 -11.61 1.70 -6.73
CA ARG A 91 -11.42 0.86 -7.92
C ARG A 91 -12.02 1.45 -9.19
N ASP A 92 -13.11 2.19 -9.08
CA ASP A 92 -13.80 2.84 -10.19
C ASP A 92 -13.19 4.21 -10.58
N GLY A 93 -11.99 4.50 -10.10
CA GLY A 93 -11.13 5.58 -10.58
C GLY A 93 -11.20 6.89 -9.81
N TRP A 94 -11.99 6.99 -8.75
CA TRP A 94 -12.02 8.19 -7.93
C TRP A 94 -10.80 8.30 -7.03
N VAL A 95 -10.24 9.49 -6.96
CA VAL A 95 -9.18 9.90 -6.03
C VAL A 95 -9.73 11.00 -5.15
N SER A 96 -9.53 10.88 -3.85
CA SER A 96 -10.01 11.84 -2.85
C SER A 96 -8.84 12.38 -2.02
N MET A 97 -8.93 13.64 -1.65
CA MET A 97 -8.01 14.34 -0.75
C MET A 97 -8.78 14.82 0.49
N PHE A 98 -8.29 14.46 1.67
CA PHE A 98 -8.91 14.78 2.95
C PHE A 98 -7.90 15.45 3.89
N ASP A 99 -8.31 16.52 4.57
CA ASP A 99 -7.47 17.24 5.54
C ASP A 99 -7.66 16.67 6.95
N LEU A 100 -6.62 16.04 7.49
CA LEU A 100 -6.63 15.47 8.83
C LEU A 100 -6.62 16.53 9.94
N HIS A 101 -6.21 17.77 9.66
CA HIS A 101 -6.25 18.85 10.65
C HIS A 101 -7.69 19.34 10.93
N SER A 102 -8.49 19.48 9.89
CA SER A 102 -9.87 19.99 10.01
C SER A 102 -10.94 18.90 9.93
N MET A 103 -10.54 17.64 9.61
CA MET A 103 -11.47 16.51 9.36
C MET A 103 -12.46 16.83 8.24
N GLN A 104 -11.97 17.40 7.12
CA GLN A 104 -12.80 17.80 5.99
C GLN A 104 -12.30 17.23 4.66
N MET A 105 -13.24 16.90 3.78
CA MET A 105 -12.95 16.59 2.37
C MET A 105 -12.50 17.87 1.66
N VAL A 106 -11.37 17.80 0.96
CA VAL A 106 -10.80 18.93 0.23
C VAL A 106 -11.19 18.90 -1.25
N ALA A 107 -10.93 17.80 -1.91
CA ALA A 107 -11.19 17.63 -3.33
C ALA A 107 -11.39 16.17 -3.72
N GLU A 108 -12.05 15.95 -4.84
CA GLU A 108 -12.16 14.65 -5.51
C GLU A 108 -12.03 14.80 -7.03
N ILE A 109 -11.53 13.77 -7.68
CA ILE A 109 -11.49 13.67 -9.14
C ILE A 109 -11.60 12.21 -9.56
N ARG A 110 -12.20 11.93 -10.72
CA ARG A 110 -12.18 10.60 -11.29
C ARG A 110 -11.08 10.50 -12.35
N ALA A 111 -9.94 9.91 -11.97
CA ALA A 111 -8.74 9.84 -12.81
C ALA A 111 -8.73 8.65 -13.79
N GLY A 112 -9.71 7.75 -13.69
CA GLY A 112 -9.79 6.57 -14.55
C GLY A 112 -11.12 5.85 -14.45
N ILE A 113 -11.22 4.70 -15.09
CA ILE A 113 -12.39 3.79 -14.99
C ILE A 113 -12.06 2.62 -14.06
N ASN A 114 -10.79 2.18 -14.06
CA ASN A 114 -10.30 1.16 -13.15
C ASN A 114 -8.89 1.53 -12.69
N THR A 115 -8.78 1.96 -11.44
CA THR A 115 -7.52 2.39 -10.83
C THR A 115 -6.91 1.28 -9.99
N ARG A 116 -5.59 1.11 -10.09
CA ARG A 116 -4.85 0.13 -9.30
C ARG A 116 -4.42 0.68 -7.95
N ASN A 117 -3.62 1.73 -7.94
CA ASN A 117 -3.17 2.43 -6.74
C ASN A 117 -2.65 3.84 -7.08
N ILE A 118 -2.30 4.58 -6.04
CA ILE A 118 -1.76 5.93 -6.14
C ILE A 118 -0.44 6.05 -5.40
N ALA A 119 0.35 7.05 -5.76
CA ALA A 119 1.55 7.47 -5.05
C ALA A 119 1.59 9.00 -4.93
N ILE A 120 2.25 9.51 -3.90
CA ILE A 120 2.45 10.95 -3.69
C ILE A 120 3.94 11.23 -3.85
N SER A 121 4.29 12.25 -4.64
CA SER A 121 5.69 12.66 -4.77
C SER A 121 6.24 13.18 -3.44
N SER A 122 7.50 12.90 -3.16
CA SER A 122 8.14 13.28 -1.88
C SER A 122 8.28 14.79 -1.69
N ASP A 123 8.17 15.59 -2.78
CA ASP A 123 8.10 17.04 -2.72
C ASP A 123 6.67 17.57 -2.45
N GLY A 124 5.69 16.67 -2.35
CA GLY A 124 4.30 16.99 -2.03
C GLY A 124 3.53 17.69 -3.15
N LYS A 125 4.01 17.68 -4.40
CA LYS A 125 3.38 18.43 -5.49
C LYS A 125 2.44 17.61 -6.36
N LEU A 126 2.68 16.30 -6.49
CA LEU A 126 1.99 15.43 -7.45
C LEU A 126 1.39 14.20 -6.78
N VAL A 127 0.22 13.81 -7.29
CA VAL A 127 -0.41 12.50 -7.06
C VAL A 127 -0.34 11.72 -8.35
N ALA A 128 0.37 10.59 -8.36
CA ALA A 128 0.41 9.66 -9.49
C ALA A 128 -0.67 8.60 -9.33
N VAL A 129 -1.48 8.40 -10.36
CA VAL A 129 -2.60 7.47 -10.39
C VAL A 129 -2.36 6.41 -11.45
N GLY A 130 -2.06 5.18 -11.02
CA GLY A 130 -1.82 4.05 -11.93
C GLY A 130 -3.14 3.38 -12.32
N ASN A 131 -3.47 3.38 -13.61
CA ASN A 131 -4.73 2.84 -14.11
C ASN A 131 -4.57 1.49 -14.81
N TYR A 132 -5.57 0.62 -14.61
CA TYR A 132 -5.80 -0.55 -15.45
C TYR A 132 -6.62 -0.18 -16.68
N LEU A 133 -7.50 0.82 -16.56
CA LEU A 133 -8.33 1.31 -17.65
C LEU A 133 -8.62 2.81 -17.45
N PRO A 134 -8.27 3.69 -18.37
CA PRO A 134 -7.40 3.43 -19.55
C PRO A 134 -5.97 2.99 -19.16
N HIS A 135 -5.18 2.48 -20.11
CA HIS A 135 -3.78 2.12 -19.91
C HIS A 135 -2.92 3.39 -19.83
N ASN A 136 -2.90 4.02 -18.69
CA ASN A 136 -2.17 5.27 -18.48
C ASN A 136 -1.76 5.46 -17.01
N LEU A 137 -0.86 6.40 -16.81
CA LEU A 137 -0.59 7.06 -15.55
C LEU A 137 -1.18 8.46 -15.63
N VAL A 138 -2.00 8.84 -14.66
CA VAL A 138 -2.53 10.20 -14.54
C VAL A 138 -1.77 10.90 -13.42
N LEU A 139 -1.23 12.09 -13.69
CA LEU A 139 -0.64 12.95 -12.68
C LEU A 139 -1.62 14.07 -12.34
N LEU A 140 -1.87 14.26 -11.05
CA LEU A 140 -2.72 15.30 -10.50
C LEU A 140 -1.89 16.24 -9.65
N ASN A 141 -2.30 17.51 -9.55
CA ASN A 141 -1.74 18.45 -8.59
C ASN A 141 -2.17 18.06 -7.16
N ALA A 142 -1.22 17.86 -6.26
CA ALA A 142 -1.53 17.40 -4.91
C ALA A 142 -2.29 18.44 -4.06
N ASN A 143 -2.28 19.71 -4.46
CA ASN A 143 -2.95 20.78 -3.71
C ASN A 143 -4.48 20.77 -3.82
N ASP A 144 -4.99 20.30 -4.96
CA ASP A 144 -6.42 20.41 -5.26
C ASP A 144 -6.97 19.26 -6.10
N LEU A 145 -6.11 18.27 -6.44
CA LEU A 145 -6.38 17.16 -7.35
C LEU A 145 -6.74 17.57 -8.78
N SER A 146 -6.51 18.82 -9.21
CA SER A 146 -6.69 19.18 -10.62
C SER A 146 -5.75 18.36 -11.51
N LEU A 147 -6.19 18.06 -12.73
CA LEU A 147 -5.40 17.30 -13.68
C LEU A 147 -4.11 18.05 -14.06
N HIS A 148 -2.96 17.41 -13.85
CA HIS A 148 -1.67 17.94 -14.28
C HIS A 148 -1.31 17.43 -15.68
N THR A 149 -1.22 16.11 -15.86
CA THR A 149 -0.97 15.50 -17.18
C THR A 149 -1.39 14.03 -17.21
N ILE A 150 -1.47 13.48 -18.43
CA ILE A 150 -1.74 12.07 -18.69
C ILE A 150 -0.57 11.50 -19.47
N ILE A 151 0.01 10.41 -18.96
CA ILE A 151 1.10 9.68 -19.60
C ILE A 151 0.55 8.34 -20.10
N PRO A 152 0.39 8.16 -21.43
CA PRO A 152 0.02 6.87 -21.99
C PRO A 152 1.07 5.80 -21.68
N VAL A 153 0.62 4.60 -21.32
CA VAL A 153 1.53 3.48 -21.03
C VAL A 153 1.53 2.51 -22.20
N ALA A 154 2.58 2.58 -23.01
CA ALA A 154 2.82 1.70 -24.13
C ALA A 154 4.32 1.52 -24.41
N ASP A 155 4.70 0.36 -24.96
CA ASP A 155 6.06 0.11 -25.41
C ASP A 155 6.35 0.80 -26.77
N GLU A 156 7.56 0.58 -27.30
CA GLU A 156 7.97 1.13 -28.58
C GLU A 156 7.21 0.55 -29.79
N LYS A 157 6.53 -0.59 -29.60
CA LYS A 157 5.70 -1.24 -30.61
C LYS A 157 4.23 -0.86 -30.50
N ALA A 158 3.92 0.15 -29.68
CA ALA A 158 2.57 0.61 -29.39
C ALA A 158 1.68 -0.44 -28.68
N GLN A 159 2.26 -1.46 -28.06
CA GLN A 159 1.53 -2.35 -27.16
C GLN A 159 1.25 -1.59 -25.86
N SER A 160 -0.01 -1.39 -25.54
CA SER A 160 -0.38 -0.72 -24.29
C SER A 160 -0.39 -1.66 -23.10
N SER A 161 -0.17 -1.13 -21.89
CA SER A 161 -0.15 -1.90 -20.66
C SER A 161 -0.92 -1.22 -19.52
N ARG A 162 -1.53 -2.06 -18.71
CA ARG A 162 -2.02 -1.67 -17.39
C ARG A 162 -0.84 -1.34 -16.47
N VAL A 163 -1.03 -0.38 -15.57
CA VAL A 163 -0.06 -0.11 -14.50
C VAL A 163 -0.35 -1.06 -13.34
N SER A 164 0.51 -2.04 -13.09
CA SER A 164 0.29 -3.02 -12.02
C SER A 164 0.61 -2.49 -10.64
N ALA A 165 1.53 -1.53 -10.52
CA ALA A 165 1.85 -0.81 -9.29
C ALA A 165 2.53 0.53 -9.61
N VAL A 166 2.32 1.55 -8.80
CA VAL A 166 3.08 2.81 -8.80
C VAL A 166 3.43 3.20 -7.37
N TYR A 167 4.70 3.53 -7.13
CA TYR A 167 5.20 3.97 -5.82
C TYR A 167 6.19 5.12 -5.97
N ASP A 168 6.28 5.95 -4.93
CA ASP A 168 7.27 7.00 -4.86
C ASP A 168 8.62 6.46 -4.38
N ALA A 169 9.67 6.72 -5.12
CA ALA A 169 11.06 6.50 -4.74
C ALA A 169 11.68 7.84 -4.32
N ALA A 170 11.34 8.29 -3.12
CA ALA A 170 11.67 9.63 -2.64
C ALA A 170 13.16 10.00 -2.73
N PRO A 171 14.13 9.13 -2.37
CA PRO A 171 15.56 9.46 -2.53
C PRO A 171 15.98 9.69 -3.98
N ARG A 172 15.17 9.22 -4.94
CA ARG A 172 15.40 9.36 -6.37
C ARG A 172 14.58 10.48 -7.02
N ASN A 173 13.66 11.08 -6.26
CA ASN A 173 12.66 12.03 -6.77
C ASN A 173 11.93 11.50 -8.02
N SER A 174 11.48 10.24 -7.97
CA SER A 174 10.89 9.54 -9.10
C SER A 174 9.73 8.66 -8.68
N PHE A 175 8.72 8.57 -9.54
CA PHE A 175 7.76 7.48 -9.48
C PHE A 175 8.32 6.24 -10.17
N ILE A 176 8.14 5.07 -9.55
CA ILE A 176 8.49 3.78 -10.13
C ILE A 176 7.20 3.02 -10.42
N LEU A 177 7.07 2.54 -11.66
CA LEU A 177 5.93 1.79 -12.13
C LEU A 177 6.33 0.38 -12.52
N ALA A 178 5.54 -0.61 -12.12
CA ALA A 178 5.56 -1.93 -12.73
C ALA A 178 4.41 -2.03 -13.74
N LEU A 179 4.67 -2.64 -14.89
CA LEU A 179 3.70 -2.80 -15.96
C LEU A 179 3.20 -4.25 -16.02
N LYS A 180 1.88 -4.40 -16.18
CA LYS A 180 1.25 -5.71 -16.09
C LYS A 180 1.36 -6.55 -17.36
N ASP A 181 1.38 -5.91 -18.51
CA ASP A 181 1.26 -6.55 -19.82
C ASP A 181 2.54 -6.41 -20.66
N ILE A 182 3.47 -5.59 -20.19
CA ILE A 182 4.79 -5.34 -20.81
C ILE A 182 5.86 -5.64 -19.75
N PRO A 183 6.94 -6.37 -20.08
CA PRO A 183 7.99 -6.71 -19.11
C PRO A 183 8.94 -5.54 -18.88
N GLU A 184 8.41 -4.40 -18.41
CA GLU A 184 9.17 -3.20 -18.15
C GLU A 184 8.86 -2.64 -16.75
N ILE A 185 9.86 -2.03 -16.13
CA ILE A 185 9.74 -1.08 -15.02
C ILE A 185 10.00 0.31 -15.59
N TRP A 186 9.15 1.27 -15.24
CA TRP A 186 9.33 2.66 -15.63
C TRP A 186 9.77 3.49 -14.44
N GLU A 187 10.79 4.30 -14.62
CA GLU A 187 11.16 5.38 -13.68
C GLU A 187 10.80 6.71 -14.32
N ILE A 188 10.01 7.51 -13.61
CA ILE A 188 9.54 8.83 -14.08
C ILE A 188 9.96 9.88 -13.06
N PRO A 189 11.07 10.60 -13.29
CA PRO A 189 11.48 11.72 -12.46
C PRO A 189 10.44 12.84 -12.49
N TYR A 190 10.19 13.45 -11.33
CA TYR A 190 9.27 14.59 -11.18
C TYR A 190 9.98 15.89 -10.78
N THR A 191 11.31 15.95 -10.94
CA THR A 191 12.09 17.19 -10.74
C THR A 191 11.95 18.19 -11.87
N THR A 192 11.41 17.73 -12.99
CA THR A 192 11.15 18.55 -14.21
C THR A 192 9.79 18.20 -14.77
N ASP A 193 9.12 19.16 -15.40
CA ASP A 193 7.76 19.00 -15.95
C ASP A 193 7.70 18.18 -17.26
N ASN A 194 8.81 17.67 -17.77
CA ASN A 194 8.81 16.86 -18.98
C ASN A 194 8.48 15.39 -18.74
N PHE A 195 8.49 14.91 -17.49
CA PHE A 195 8.14 13.54 -17.08
C PHE A 195 8.74 12.47 -17.99
N SER A 196 10.02 12.60 -18.32
CA SER A 196 10.71 11.65 -19.18
C SER A 196 10.70 10.26 -18.58
N VAL A 197 10.32 9.27 -19.39
CA VAL A 197 10.26 7.88 -18.95
C VAL A 197 11.60 7.19 -19.20
N ARG A 198 12.21 6.68 -18.14
CA ARG A 198 13.33 5.74 -18.23
C ARG A 198 12.78 4.32 -18.10
N LYS A 199 12.99 3.51 -19.14
CA LYS A 199 12.53 2.12 -19.19
C LYS A 199 13.62 1.17 -18.73
N ILE A 200 13.26 0.20 -17.91
CA ILE A 200 14.10 -0.91 -17.47
C ILE A 200 13.45 -2.20 -17.97
N GLU A 201 14.08 -2.83 -18.94
CA GLU A 201 13.56 -4.06 -19.54
C GLU A 201 13.76 -5.27 -18.64
N LEU A 202 12.74 -6.12 -18.58
CA LEU A 202 12.74 -7.39 -17.86
C LEU A 202 12.44 -8.55 -18.83
N LYS A 203 12.51 -9.79 -18.33
CA LYS A 203 12.07 -10.96 -19.09
C LYS A 203 10.58 -11.24 -18.94
N THR A 204 10.01 -10.89 -17.79
CA THR A 204 8.62 -11.12 -17.43
C THR A 204 8.06 -9.90 -16.71
N PRO A 205 6.77 -9.57 -16.91
CA PRO A 205 6.12 -8.50 -16.17
C PRO A 205 6.12 -8.76 -14.66
N LEU A 206 6.27 -7.72 -13.86
CA LEU A 206 6.08 -7.76 -12.41
C LEU A 206 4.66 -7.28 -12.06
N ASP A 207 4.00 -7.97 -11.13
CA ASP A 207 2.63 -7.64 -10.72
C ASP A 207 2.59 -6.62 -9.58
N ASP A 208 3.53 -6.73 -8.67
CA ASP A 208 3.72 -5.81 -7.53
C ASP A 208 5.16 -5.89 -7.05
N PHE A 209 5.60 -4.90 -6.29
CA PHE A 209 6.96 -4.84 -5.76
C PHE A 209 7.04 -4.01 -4.48
N PHE A 210 8.15 -4.08 -3.79
CA PHE A 210 8.53 -3.14 -2.74
C PHE A 210 10.02 -2.79 -2.84
N PHE A 211 10.42 -1.72 -2.14
CA PHE A 211 11.81 -1.25 -2.14
C PHE A 211 12.64 -1.83 -1.00
N ASP A 212 13.95 -1.90 -1.20
CA ASP A 212 14.89 -1.91 -0.11
C ASP A 212 14.94 -0.55 0.61
N GLN A 213 15.58 -0.47 1.77
CA GLN A 213 15.64 0.76 2.57
C GLN A 213 16.38 1.92 1.87
N SER A 214 17.27 1.63 0.94
CA SER A 214 18.00 2.64 0.15
C SER A 214 17.21 3.15 -1.07
N TYR A 215 16.11 2.48 -1.44
CA TYR A 215 15.36 2.72 -2.69
C TYR A 215 16.18 2.52 -3.97
N ARG A 216 17.26 1.74 -3.88
CA ARG A 216 18.04 1.31 -5.03
C ARG A 216 17.51 0.03 -5.65
N PHE A 217 17.09 -0.92 -4.82
CA PHE A 217 16.57 -2.19 -5.28
C PHE A 217 15.06 -2.26 -5.15
N ILE A 218 14.41 -2.83 -6.17
CA ILE A 218 13.03 -3.27 -6.08
C ILE A 218 12.99 -4.80 -6.10
N MET A 219 12.18 -5.36 -5.23
CA MET A 219 11.87 -6.79 -5.16
C MET A 219 10.45 -6.99 -5.64
N GLY A 220 10.28 -7.63 -6.79
CA GLY A 220 8.98 -7.81 -7.43
C GLY A 220 8.67 -9.26 -7.75
N ALA A 221 7.39 -9.63 -7.74
CA ALA A 221 6.91 -10.96 -8.10
C ALA A 221 6.22 -10.95 -9.45
N SER A 222 6.42 -12.04 -10.21
CA SER A 222 5.66 -12.32 -11.42
C SER A 222 4.44 -13.22 -11.09
N ARG A 223 3.33 -13.01 -11.79
CA ARG A 223 2.15 -13.88 -11.69
C ARG A 223 2.39 -15.31 -12.20
N THR A 224 3.38 -15.50 -13.04
CA THR A 224 3.77 -16.80 -13.58
C THR A 224 4.67 -17.59 -12.63
N GLY A 225 4.99 -17.02 -11.47
CA GLY A 225 5.88 -17.59 -10.45
C GLY A 225 7.26 -16.92 -10.45
N GLY A 226 7.95 -17.06 -9.33
CA GLY A 226 9.24 -16.46 -9.10
C GLY A 226 9.18 -14.95 -8.83
N GLY A 227 10.33 -14.38 -8.54
CA GLY A 227 10.51 -12.96 -8.31
C GLY A 227 11.83 -12.47 -8.88
N ALA A 228 11.98 -11.17 -8.95
CA ALA A 228 13.18 -10.51 -9.45
C ALA A 228 13.62 -9.40 -8.51
N VAL A 229 14.94 -9.23 -8.39
CA VAL A 229 15.56 -8.03 -7.84
C VAL A 229 16.05 -7.18 -9.00
N VAL A 230 15.58 -5.95 -9.05
CA VAL A 230 15.98 -4.98 -10.08
C VAL A 230 16.75 -3.85 -9.40
N ASP A 231 17.97 -3.62 -9.84
CA ASP A 231 18.75 -2.45 -9.47
C ASP A 231 18.31 -1.28 -10.35
N ILE A 232 17.60 -0.32 -9.75
CA ILE A 232 17.07 0.84 -10.48
C ILE A 232 18.21 1.74 -10.96
N GLU A 233 19.29 1.85 -10.20
CA GLU A 233 20.45 2.68 -10.58
C GLU A 233 21.14 2.13 -11.81
N LEU A 234 21.43 0.81 -11.82
CA LEU A 234 22.00 0.12 -12.98
C LEU A 234 21.02 -0.07 -14.13
N GLY A 235 19.71 0.04 -13.87
CA GLY A 235 18.66 -0.18 -14.85
C GLY A 235 18.56 -1.62 -15.36
N LYS A 236 18.76 -2.61 -14.49
CA LYS A 236 18.70 -4.02 -14.85
C LYS A 236 18.33 -4.95 -13.72
N LYS A 237 17.80 -6.13 -14.06
CA LYS A 237 17.65 -7.23 -13.12
C LYS A 237 19.04 -7.75 -12.69
N VAL A 238 19.25 -7.86 -11.38
CA VAL A 238 20.52 -8.31 -10.78
C VAL A 238 20.41 -9.68 -10.11
N SER A 239 19.21 -10.11 -9.71
CA SER A 239 19.02 -11.44 -9.13
C SER A 239 17.63 -11.99 -9.41
N GLU A 240 17.50 -13.32 -9.33
CA GLU A 240 16.22 -14.01 -9.18
C GLU A 240 15.91 -14.17 -7.70
N LEU A 241 14.64 -14.06 -7.34
CA LEU A 241 14.17 -14.47 -6.03
C LEU A 241 13.56 -15.87 -6.12
N ALA A 242 14.17 -16.81 -5.43
CA ALA A 242 13.68 -18.19 -5.35
C ALA A 242 12.45 -18.24 -4.44
N LEU A 243 11.31 -17.84 -4.98
CA LEU A 243 10.03 -17.76 -4.30
C LEU A 243 9.03 -18.70 -5.00
N ASP A 244 8.65 -19.77 -4.32
CA ASP A 244 7.63 -20.70 -4.80
C ASP A 244 6.22 -20.11 -4.69
N GLY A 245 5.29 -20.70 -5.44
CA GLY A 245 3.87 -20.36 -5.36
C GLY A 245 3.55 -18.97 -5.88
N MET A 246 2.92 -18.13 -5.06
CA MET A 246 2.57 -16.74 -5.38
C MET A 246 2.91 -15.83 -4.20
N PRO A 247 4.15 -15.34 -4.11
CA PRO A 247 4.54 -14.42 -3.05
C PRO A 247 3.78 -13.10 -3.20
N HIS A 248 3.42 -12.49 -2.06
CA HIS A 248 2.74 -11.19 -2.03
C HIS A 248 3.74 -10.09 -1.66
N LEU A 249 4.58 -9.69 -2.61
CA LEU A 249 5.66 -8.74 -2.38
C LEU A 249 5.18 -7.32 -2.05
N GLY A 250 3.97 -6.92 -2.45
CA GLY A 250 3.34 -5.68 -1.98
C GLY A 250 3.09 -5.63 -0.46
N SER A 251 3.17 -6.76 0.24
CA SER A 251 3.19 -6.87 1.70
C SER A 251 4.53 -7.39 2.24
N GLY A 252 5.58 -7.36 1.43
CA GLY A 252 6.93 -7.67 1.86
C GLY A 252 7.45 -6.63 2.86
N ILE A 253 8.26 -7.07 3.79
CA ILE A 253 8.92 -6.21 4.78
C ILE A 253 10.40 -6.52 4.85
N THR A 254 11.18 -5.54 5.33
CA THR A 254 12.61 -5.68 5.58
C THR A 254 12.91 -5.37 7.04
N TRP A 255 13.96 -5.96 7.59
CA TRP A 255 14.47 -5.60 8.91
C TRP A 255 15.95 -6.01 9.10
N ARG A 256 16.58 -5.43 10.12
CA ARG A 256 17.93 -5.80 10.53
C ARG A 256 17.89 -7.04 11.42
N ARG A 257 18.71 -8.05 11.08
CA ARG A 257 18.93 -9.27 11.85
C ARG A 257 20.43 -9.39 12.17
N GLY A 258 20.84 -8.86 13.32
CA GLY A 258 22.28 -8.69 13.59
C GLY A 258 22.90 -7.75 12.55
N GLU A 259 23.93 -8.20 11.86
CA GLU A 259 24.60 -7.44 10.79
C GLU A 259 23.92 -7.57 9.43
N GLN A 260 23.07 -8.59 9.23
CA GLN A 260 22.36 -8.84 7.98
C GLN A 260 21.11 -7.98 7.87
N THR A 261 20.78 -7.56 6.66
CA THR A 261 19.43 -7.09 6.31
C THR A 261 18.69 -8.21 5.62
N VAL A 262 17.47 -8.48 6.06
CA VAL A 262 16.63 -9.53 5.50
C VAL A 262 15.32 -8.94 4.99
N MET A 263 14.76 -9.60 3.99
CA MET A 263 13.38 -9.38 3.55
C MET A 263 12.54 -10.63 3.82
N ALA A 264 11.25 -10.45 4.03
CA ALA A 264 10.31 -11.54 4.11
C ALA A 264 9.00 -11.22 3.38
N SER A 265 8.39 -12.25 2.83
CA SER A 265 7.12 -12.13 2.12
C SER A 265 6.18 -13.29 2.47
N PRO A 266 4.90 -13.00 2.72
CA PRO A 266 3.88 -14.04 2.79
C PRO A 266 3.59 -14.60 1.39
N ASN A 267 2.91 -15.75 1.35
CA ASN A 267 2.56 -16.44 0.11
C ASN A 267 1.04 -16.63 0.02
N LEU A 268 0.45 -16.28 -1.11
CA LEU A 268 -1.00 -16.34 -1.36
C LEU A 268 -1.51 -17.76 -1.66
N ARG A 269 -0.62 -18.69 -2.00
CA ARG A 269 -0.99 -20.07 -2.39
C ARG A 269 -0.40 -21.13 -1.48
N LYS A 270 0.65 -20.81 -0.73
CA LYS A 270 1.39 -21.74 0.13
C LYS A 270 1.35 -21.24 1.57
N GLY A 271 1.17 -22.14 2.52
CA GLY A 271 1.31 -21.84 3.94
C GLY A 271 2.78 -21.64 4.33
N ALA A 272 3.39 -20.57 3.85
CA ALA A 272 4.79 -20.30 4.07
C ALA A 272 5.09 -18.79 4.03
N ILE A 273 6.13 -18.40 4.77
CA ILE A 273 6.80 -17.10 4.68
C ILE A 273 8.26 -17.39 4.34
N THR A 274 8.74 -16.80 3.26
CA THR A 274 10.14 -16.95 2.87
C THR A 274 10.93 -15.74 3.37
N VAL A 275 12.02 -16.00 4.07
CA VAL A 275 12.99 -15.00 4.54
C VAL A 275 14.24 -15.09 3.69
N ILE A 276 14.67 -13.97 3.13
CA ILE A 276 15.77 -13.87 2.17
C ILE A 276 16.81 -12.90 2.71
N ASP A 277 18.09 -13.28 2.65
CA ASP A 277 19.21 -12.39 2.88
C ASP A 277 19.35 -11.39 1.73
N MET A 278 19.43 -10.10 2.04
CA MET A 278 19.41 -9.05 1.00
C MET A 278 20.78 -8.74 0.40
N ASP A 279 21.87 -9.30 0.94
CA ASP A 279 23.20 -9.19 0.34
C ASP A 279 23.41 -10.26 -0.73
N SER A 280 23.06 -11.50 -0.41
CA SER A 280 23.19 -12.65 -1.32
C SER A 280 21.96 -12.89 -2.19
N TRP A 281 20.80 -12.37 -1.81
CA TRP A 281 19.47 -12.65 -2.39
C TRP A 281 19.06 -14.13 -2.33
N LEU A 282 19.63 -14.88 -1.37
CA LEU A 282 19.33 -16.29 -1.16
C LEU A 282 18.36 -16.49 0.02
N PRO A 283 17.45 -17.48 -0.08
CA PRO A 283 16.61 -17.84 1.04
C PRO A 283 17.45 -18.37 2.22
N ILE A 284 17.20 -17.81 3.41
CA ILE A 284 17.84 -18.29 4.66
C ILE A 284 16.88 -19.13 5.49
N LYS A 285 15.56 -18.92 5.32
CA LYS A 285 14.54 -19.72 5.99
C LYS A 285 13.20 -19.67 5.27
N GLU A 286 12.52 -20.80 5.23
CA GLU A 286 11.09 -20.89 4.97
C GLU A 286 10.37 -21.22 6.29
N ILE A 287 9.48 -20.34 6.73
CA ILE A 287 8.69 -20.51 7.93
C ILE A 287 7.34 -21.11 7.52
N THR A 288 7.07 -22.33 7.95
CA THR A 288 5.78 -23.00 7.69
C THR A 288 4.68 -22.36 8.52
N THR A 289 3.60 -21.90 7.88
CA THR A 289 2.43 -21.29 8.49
C THR A 289 1.21 -22.23 8.44
N LYS A 290 0.14 -21.88 9.15
CA LYS A 290 -1.10 -22.69 9.19
C LYS A 290 -1.98 -22.54 7.94
N GLY A 291 -1.52 -21.81 6.93
CA GLY A 291 -2.18 -21.59 5.65
C GLY A 291 -1.62 -20.38 4.93
N PRO A 292 -2.05 -20.12 3.67
CA PRO A 292 -1.58 -18.98 2.90
C PRO A 292 -1.92 -17.65 3.58
N GLY A 293 -0.96 -16.71 3.58
CA GLY A 293 -1.10 -15.40 4.16
C GLY A 293 -1.18 -14.29 3.10
N PHE A 294 -1.64 -13.11 3.53
CA PHE A 294 -1.76 -11.95 2.66
C PHE A 294 -0.93 -10.77 3.15
N PHE A 295 -1.00 -10.46 4.45
CA PHE A 295 -0.31 -9.30 5.05
C PHE A 295 0.74 -9.73 6.06
N MET A 296 1.87 -9.04 5.99
CA MET A 296 2.95 -9.13 6.98
C MET A 296 3.36 -7.73 7.38
N ARG A 297 3.60 -7.51 8.68
CA ARG A 297 4.01 -6.23 9.24
C ARG A 297 4.95 -6.40 10.42
N SER A 298 5.77 -5.42 10.63
CA SER A 298 6.56 -5.21 11.83
C SER A 298 6.70 -3.71 12.11
N HIS A 299 7.46 -3.37 13.11
CA HIS A 299 7.87 -2.03 13.45
C HIS A 299 9.33 -2.05 13.92
N GLU A 300 10.07 -0.97 13.72
CA GLU A 300 11.47 -0.88 14.15
C GLU A 300 11.63 -1.13 15.66
N ASN A 301 10.68 -0.69 16.49
CA ASN A 301 10.67 -0.88 17.94
C ASN A 301 10.06 -2.22 18.39
N SER A 302 9.60 -3.07 17.46
CA SER A 302 9.07 -4.39 17.78
C SER A 302 10.06 -5.50 17.46
N LYS A 303 10.28 -6.42 18.38
CA LYS A 303 11.07 -7.62 18.11
C LYS A 303 10.35 -8.67 17.27
N TYR A 304 9.06 -8.46 17.02
CA TYR A 304 8.22 -9.40 16.29
C TYR A 304 7.76 -8.88 14.94
N ALA A 305 7.68 -9.79 13.98
CA ALA A 305 6.89 -9.62 12.77
C ALA A 305 5.56 -10.38 12.90
N TRP A 306 4.49 -9.79 12.40
CA TRP A 306 3.14 -10.32 12.46
C TRP A 306 2.69 -10.71 11.05
N ALA A 307 2.12 -11.93 10.90
CA ALA A 307 1.65 -12.42 9.61
C ALA A 307 0.29 -13.11 9.78
N ASP A 308 -0.67 -12.74 8.94
CA ASP A 308 -1.97 -13.39 8.92
C ASP A 308 -1.96 -14.75 8.19
N VAL A 309 -3.03 -15.52 8.40
CA VAL A 309 -3.39 -16.71 7.66
C VAL A 309 -4.69 -16.44 6.92
N PHE A 310 -4.63 -15.59 5.92
CA PHE A 310 -5.81 -14.99 5.29
C PHE A 310 -6.75 -15.99 4.61
N PHE A 311 -6.19 -17.06 4.07
CA PHE A 311 -6.94 -18.01 3.24
C PHE A 311 -7.16 -19.35 3.92
N GLY A 312 -8.30 -19.96 3.64
CA GLY A 312 -8.63 -21.31 4.09
C GLY A 312 -9.27 -21.37 5.48
N LYS A 313 -9.24 -22.57 6.06
CA LYS A 313 -9.95 -22.88 7.33
C LYS A 313 -9.36 -22.17 8.56
N ASN A 314 -8.12 -21.73 8.48
CA ASN A 314 -7.39 -21.08 9.56
C ASN A 314 -7.32 -19.54 9.42
N ARG A 315 -8.22 -18.93 8.64
CA ARG A 315 -8.23 -17.47 8.39
C ARG A 315 -8.43 -16.61 9.64
N ASP A 316 -8.71 -17.24 10.76
CA ASP A 316 -8.86 -16.59 12.07
C ASP A 316 -7.56 -16.58 12.90
N LEU A 317 -6.44 -17.03 12.31
CA LEU A 317 -5.13 -17.07 12.95
C LEU A 317 -4.20 -15.96 12.47
N VAL A 318 -3.35 -15.50 13.39
CA VAL A 318 -2.22 -14.60 13.11
C VAL A 318 -0.98 -15.14 13.81
N HIS A 319 0.10 -15.29 13.06
CA HIS A 319 1.38 -15.75 13.57
C HIS A 319 2.26 -14.58 14.02
N ILE A 320 2.89 -14.74 15.18
CA ILE A 320 3.89 -13.84 15.73
C ILE A 320 5.26 -14.50 15.57
N ILE A 321 6.13 -13.86 14.82
CA ILE A 321 7.44 -14.38 14.43
C ILE A 321 8.51 -13.52 15.09
N ASP A 322 9.42 -14.15 15.82
CA ASP A 322 10.59 -13.45 16.35
C ASP A 322 11.56 -13.12 15.21
N LYS A 323 11.92 -11.83 15.07
CA LYS A 323 12.75 -11.34 13.96
C LYS A 323 14.19 -11.85 13.99
N GLN A 324 14.69 -12.30 15.13
CA GLN A 324 16.06 -12.81 15.26
C GLN A 324 16.15 -14.31 15.05
N SER A 325 15.30 -15.09 15.72
CA SER A 325 15.28 -16.56 15.58
C SER A 325 14.56 -17.03 14.31
N LEU A 326 13.68 -16.21 13.75
CA LEU A 326 12.79 -16.55 12.62
C LEU A 326 11.85 -17.71 12.95
N GLU A 327 11.44 -17.84 14.21
CA GLU A 327 10.51 -18.85 14.68
C GLU A 327 9.14 -18.22 15.01
N ILE A 328 8.06 -18.99 14.77
CA ILE A 328 6.73 -18.62 15.28
C ILE A 328 6.73 -18.83 16.79
N VAL A 329 6.67 -17.75 17.55
CA VAL A 329 6.69 -17.78 19.03
C VAL A 329 5.30 -17.80 19.64
N LYS A 330 4.30 -17.30 18.92
CA LYS A 330 2.88 -17.31 19.33
C LYS A 330 1.97 -17.34 18.11
N THR A 331 0.82 -17.96 18.24
CA THR A 331 -0.27 -17.88 17.26
C THR A 331 -1.51 -17.36 17.97
N LEU A 332 -2.02 -16.24 17.50
CA LEU A 332 -3.22 -15.60 18.03
C LEU A 332 -4.46 -16.07 17.28
N ARG A 333 -5.59 -16.15 17.96
CA ARG A 333 -6.92 -16.40 17.41
C ARG A 333 -7.91 -15.38 17.99
N PRO A 334 -7.89 -14.13 17.52
CA PRO A 334 -8.62 -13.02 18.15
C PRO A 334 -10.16 -13.16 18.08
N ALA A 335 -10.67 -13.84 17.04
CA ALA A 335 -12.10 -14.06 16.85
C ALA A 335 -12.31 -15.39 16.10
N PRO A 336 -12.59 -16.50 16.82
CA PRO A 336 -12.73 -17.82 16.19
C PRO A 336 -13.74 -17.82 15.03
N GLY A 337 -13.31 -18.37 13.87
CA GLY A 337 -14.12 -18.46 12.66
C GLY A 337 -14.22 -17.17 11.83
N LYS A 338 -13.72 -16.03 12.32
CA LYS A 338 -13.73 -14.73 11.62
C LYS A 338 -12.36 -14.42 11.02
N THR A 339 -12.33 -13.81 9.85
CA THR A 339 -11.06 -13.46 9.19
C THR A 339 -10.30 -12.40 9.99
N ALA A 340 -9.08 -12.75 10.43
CA ALA A 340 -8.16 -11.87 11.13
C ALA A 340 -7.01 -11.48 10.20
N ALA A 341 -6.88 -10.20 9.86
CA ALA A 341 -5.91 -9.78 8.85
C ALA A 341 -5.49 -8.32 9.00
N HIS A 342 -4.45 -7.96 8.26
CA HIS A 342 -3.91 -6.60 8.16
C HIS A 342 -3.54 -5.99 9.52
N ILE A 343 -2.28 -6.04 9.84
CA ILE A 343 -1.69 -5.49 11.06
C ILE A 343 -1.11 -4.09 10.76
N GLU A 344 -1.26 -3.16 11.68
CA GLU A 344 -0.57 -1.89 11.66
C GLU A 344 -0.20 -1.50 13.09
N PHE A 345 0.87 -0.72 13.25
CA PHE A 345 1.39 -0.33 14.55
C PHE A 345 1.12 1.14 14.84
N THR A 346 1.04 1.50 16.12
CA THR A 346 1.14 2.89 16.56
C THR A 346 2.51 3.46 16.20
N ARG A 347 2.62 4.79 16.17
CA ARG A 347 3.83 5.53 15.82
C ARG A 347 5.09 5.05 16.56
N ASP A 348 4.94 4.71 17.83
CA ASP A 348 6.02 4.23 18.70
C ASP A 348 6.23 2.71 18.67
N GLY A 349 5.37 1.98 17.95
CA GLY A 349 5.39 0.52 17.88
C GLY A 349 4.85 -0.19 19.12
N ARG A 350 4.30 0.54 20.11
CA ARG A 350 3.81 -0.03 21.35
C ARG A 350 2.60 -0.92 21.17
N TYR A 351 1.68 -0.51 20.32
CA TYR A 351 0.48 -1.27 20.05
C TYR A 351 0.42 -1.75 18.60
N ALA A 352 -0.04 -3.00 18.44
CA ALA A 352 -0.37 -3.59 17.15
C ALA A 352 -1.89 -3.69 17.01
N LEU A 353 -2.44 -3.11 15.94
CA LEU A 353 -3.85 -3.10 15.63
C LEU A 353 -4.14 -4.14 14.55
N LEU A 354 -4.98 -5.11 14.85
CA LEU A 354 -5.37 -6.20 13.98
C LEU A 354 -6.85 -6.08 13.60
N SER A 355 -7.18 -6.24 12.33
CA SER A 355 -8.56 -6.16 11.82
C SER A 355 -9.26 -7.52 11.86
N ILE A 356 -10.52 -7.52 12.28
CA ILE A 356 -11.48 -8.61 12.04
C ILE A 356 -12.36 -8.19 10.86
N TRP A 357 -12.17 -8.84 9.72
CA TRP A 357 -12.77 -8.49 8.43
C TRP A 357 -14.19 -9.04 8.25
N GLU A 358 -15.08 -8.67 9.17
CA GLU A 358 -16.48 -9.07 9.14
C GLU A 358 -17.37 -7.84 9.34
N ASP A 359 -18.64 -7.92 8.95
CA ASP A 359 -19.59 -6.80 9.11
C ASP A 359 -19.82 -6.46 10.60
N ASP A 360 -19.78 -7.47 11.47
CA ASP A 360 -19.70 -7.36 12.93
C ASP A 360 -18.22 -7.44 13.40
N GLY A 361 -17.34 -6.76 12.70
CA GLY A 361 -15.90 -6.76 12.92
C GLY A 361 -15.42 -5.83 14.00
N ALA A 362 -14.12 -5.75 14.13
CA ALA A 362 -13.45 -4.91 15.11
C ALA A 362 -12.01 -4.63 14.73
N LEU A 363 -11.41 -3.59 15.31
CA LEU A 363 -9.98 -3.52 15.54
C LEU A 363 -9.67 -4.13 16.91
N VAL A 364 -8.79 -5.12 16.93
CA VAL A 364 -8.27 -5.72 18.15
C VAL A 364 -6.87 -5.18 18.38
N VAL A 365 -6.67 -4.54 19.50
CA VAL A 365 -5.41 -3.88 19.85
C VAL A 365 -4.64 -4.75 20.82
N TYR A 366 -3.40 -5.03 20.49
CA TYR A 366 -2.46 -5.79 21.31
C TYR A 366 -1.31 -4.91 21.77
N ASP A 367 -0.85 -5.09 22.98
CA ASP A 367 0.48 -4.65 23.38
C ASP A 367 1.52 -5.48 22.57
N SER A 368 2.38 -4.81 21.83
CA SER A 368 3.30 -5.48 20.88
C SER A 368 4.45 -6.23 21.57
N THR A 369 4.65 -6.03 22.87
CA THR A 369 5.69 -6.69 23.67
C THR A 369 5.11 -7.89 24.41
N THR A 370 4.00 -7.71 25.14
CA THR A 370 3.37 -8.78 25.94
C THR A 370 2.51 -9.70 25.09
N LEU A 371 2.07 -9.23 23.91
CA LEU A 371 1.15 -9.93 23.01
C LEU A 371 -0.21 -10.21 23.63
N GLU A 372 -0.63 -9.38 24.60
CA GLU A 372 -1.93 -9.44 25.24
C GLU A 372 -2.89 -8.41 24.61
N GLU A 373 -4.15 -8.79 24.46
CA GLU A 373 -5.21 -7.90 23.99
C GLU A 373 -5.48 -6.83 25.06
N VAL A 374 -5.39 -5.55 24.66
CA VAL A 374 -5.62 -4.41 25.58
C VAL A 374 -6.90 -3.65 25.27
N LYS A 375 -7.39 -3.71 24.03
CA LYS A 375 -8.63 -3.02 23.63
C LYS A 375 -9.26 -3.69 22.41
N ARG A 376 -10.58 -3.58 22.30
CA ARG A 376 -11.34 -4.00 21.13
C ARG A 376 -12.31 -2.90 20.74
N ILE A 377 -12.25 -2.47 19.47
CA ILE A 377 -13.03 -1.35 18.96
C ILE A 377 -13.94 -1.90 17.86
N PRO A 378 -15.26 -2.01 18.10
CA PRO A 378 -16.21 -2.48 17.09
C PRO A 378 -16.18 -1.60 15.82
N MET A 379 -16.13 -2.23 14.64
CA MET A 379 -16.12 -1.55 13.34
C MET A 379 -16.79 -2.41 12.27
N LYS A 380 -17.25 -1.77 11.20
CA LYS A 380 -17.92 -2.42 10.06
C LYS A 380 -16.91 -2.89 9.04
N LYS A 381 -16.45 -4.15 9.14
CA LYS A 381 -15.49 -4.78 8.24
C LYS A 381 -14.26 -3.89 7.98
N PRO A 382 -13.45 -3.62 9.00
CA PRO A 382 -12.24 -2.81 8.85
C PRO A 382 -11.20 -3.58 8.05
N VAL A 383 -11.02 -3.23 6.76
CA VAL A 383 -10.16 -3.99 5.83
C VAL A 383 -8.73 -3.49 5.75
N GLY A 384 -8.49 -2.22 6.07
CA GLY A 384 -7.15 -1.64 6.05
C GLY A 384 -7.05 -0.50 7.04
N LYS A 385 -5.87 -0.32 7.60
CA LYS A 385 -5.57 0.81 8.47
C LYS A 385 -4.14 1.24 8.27
N TYR A 386 -3.93 2.53 8.31
CA TYR A 386 -2.67 3.14 7.90
C TYR A 386 -2.33 4.24 8.88
N ASN A 387 -1.22 4.06 9.62
CA ASN A 387 -0.69 5.05 10.53
C ASN A 387 0.06 6.13 9.75
N VAL A 388 -0.17 7.40 10.07
CA VAL A 388 0.45 8.54 9.38
C VAL A 388 1.97 8.45 9.48
N TYR A 389 2.53 8.39 10.69
CA TYR A 389 3.97 8.38 10.92
C TYR A 389 4.67 7.22 10.19
N ASN A 390 4.15 6.01 10.33
CA ASN A 390 4.76 4.82 9.71
C ASN A 390 4.82 4.92 8.18
N LYS A 391 3.85 5.62 7.57
CA LYS A 391 3.79 5.78 6.11
C LYS A 391 4.69 6.88 5.59
N ILE A 392 4.86 7.98 6.30
CA ILE A 392 5.70 9.10 5.83
C ILE A 392 7.17 8.93 6.18
N THR A 393 7.51 8.18 7.23
CA THR A 393 8.91 7.99 7.67
C THR A 393 9.59 6.79 7.03
N ARG A 394 8.84 5.94 6.32
CA ARG A 394 9.36 4.71 5.70
C ARG A 394 10.03 3.79 6.73
N SER A 395 9.45 3.72 7.94
CA SER A 395 10.02 2.91 9.02
C SER A 395 10.16 1.45 8.62
N GLU A 396 11.19 0.82 9.17
CA GLU A 396 11.49 -0.59 9.00
C GLU A 396 10.28 -1.46 9.39
N GLY A 397 10.02 -2.50 8.63
CA GLY A 397 8.88 -3.40 8.86
C GLY A 397 7.55 -2.91 8.30
N THR A 398 7.52 -1.76 7.62
CA THR A 398 6.35 -1.30 6.86
C THR A 398 6.50 -1.62 5.38
N SER A 399 5.40 -1.97 4.72
CA SER A 399 5.29 -1.92 3.25
C SER A 399 4.67 -0.60 2.82
N HIS A 400 4.68 -0.29 1.54
CA HIS A 400 4.21 0.99 0.97
C HIS A 400 2.87 1.49 1.48
#